data_4b34e898945793f058b4833da3030c9b
#
_entry.id   4b34e898945793f058b4833da3030c9b
#
_cell.length_a   1.000
_cell.length_b   1.000
_cell.length_c   1.000
_cell.angle_alpha   90.00
_cell.angle_beta   90.00
_cell.angle_gamma   90.00
#
_symmetry.space_group_name_H-M   'P 1'
#
loop_
_entity.id
_entity.type
_entity.pdbx_description
1 polymer ?
#
loop_
_entity_poly.entity_id
_entity_poly.type
_entity_poly.pdbx_seq_one_letter_code
_entity_poly.pdbx_strand_id
1 'polypeptide(L)'
;MHRLQGAFIFSFVLLPFFFGASAGQSTSPTQRTKQVDALFADFDKKGSPGCALAIIQDGRITYQRGYGMADLDYDAPITPASVFYIASDSKQFTAFSVALLVEQGKVSLDDPVTKYFPELPKAVYGGVTVGHLIHHTGGVRDYWPLIELAGNSVDDELTDDDFIALMARQKALNFSPGERYEYSNSGYVLLAILVKRVSGESLAEFASANIFRPLGMSHTFFRDDPSVIVKERATGYDYQQGGYREHTTNSRLVGDGGLMTTVGDLFLWDQNFYHNRLGKGSPDLIKLVETVGTLNSGKKTNYAFGLAVTEYMGLRTITHNGSAFGYKADMTRFPEQNFSVVCLCNTDAPKMAPWAFRRQIADLYLADKFKTGPAEVKAAPPQAASNAGAKEAPIRLTEQELARYAGTFRDRTEGEVWKLSAEAGRLVASVEGITFHLEPLSRTHFRATGAPQPVELYFPADLSSPPKVVELQVGSQPRSRLEAFVVWTPTAAELAGYTGDYYSEELDATFHIYTDGGQLRVRRKHSDCAALLPGLKDNFEMGRAKLGFGRAASGRVSGFRLSDEGANNIQFVKK
;
A
#
# COMPACT_ATOMS: atom_id res chain seq x y z
N MET A 1 40.27 5.76 91.59
CA MET A 1 39.65 7.05 92.02
C MET A 1 39.18 7.80 90.73
N HIS A 2 37.96 8.22 90.78
CA HIS A 2 37.26 9.17 89.89
C HIS A 2 36.65 8.63 88.62
N ARG A 3 35.40 8.38 88.77
CA ARG A 3 34.11 9.06 88.51
C ARG A 3 33.70 9.09 87.04
N LEU A 4 32.70 8.25 86.84
CA LEU A 4 31.77 8.30 85.71
C LEU A 4 30.99 9.62 85.63
N GLN A 5 30.83 10.16 84.45
CA GLN A 5 29.62 10.96 84.08
C GLN A 5 29.09 10.53 82.75
N GLY A 6 27.87 10.07 82.75
CA GLY A 6 27.16 9.67 81.51
C GLY A 6 26.57 10.89 80.80
N ALA A 7 26.57 10.80 79.51
CA ALA A 7 25.78 11.69 78.63
C ALA A 7 24.89 10.84 77.71
N PHE A 8 23.58 10.98 77.84
CA PHE A 8 22.59 10.43 76.96
C PHE A 8 22.65 11.18 75.62
N ILE A 9 22.89 10.47 74.50
CA ILE A 9 22.74 11.00 73.16
C ILE A 9 21.52 10.32 72.54
N PHE A 10 20.49 11.14 72.26
CA PHE A 10 19.34 10.75 71.44
C PHE A 10 19.79 10.64 69.97
N SER A 11 19.82 9.42 69.43
CA SER A 11 20.04 9.18 68.00
C SER A 11 18.70 9.31 67.27
N PHE A 12 18.58 10.38 66.48
CA PHE A 12 17.55 10.49 65.47
C PHE A 12 17.91 9.60 64.28
N VAL A 13 17.18 8.52 64.06
CA VAL A 13 17.28 7.71 62.85
C VAL A 13 16.51 8.41 61.75
N LEU A 14 17.23 9.05 60.83
CA LEU A 14 16.68 9.51 59.54
C LEU A 14 16.62 8.31 58.61
N LEU A 15 15.40 7.82 58.31
CA LEU A 15 15.16 6.89 57.22
C LEU A 15 15.20 7.67 55.91
N PRO A 16 16.06 7.29 54.94
CA PRO A 16 16.00 7.88 53.64
C PRO A 16 14.81 7.28 52.84
N PHE A 17 13.86 8.14 52.50
CA PHE A 17 12.87 7.83 51.48
C PHE A 17 13.60 7.69 50.14
N PHE A 18 13.80 6.46 49.68
CA PHE A 18 14.18 6.18 48.30
C PHE A 18 12.97 6.42 47.42
N PHE A 19 12.91 7.56 46.74
CA PHE A 19 12.12 7.72 45.54
C PHE A 19 12.79 6.84 44.47
N GLY A 20 12.24 5.67 44.21
CA GLY A 20 12.59 4.82 43.09
C GLY A 20 12.17 5.51 41.81
N ALA A 21 13.05 6.27 41.19
CA ALA A 21 12.92 6.59 39.77
C ALA A 21 13.00 5.26 39.01
N SER A 22 11.89 4.86 38.38
CA SER A 22 11.88 3.75 37.45
C SER A 22 12.74 4.15 36.25
N ALA A 23 14.03 3.87 36.33
CA ALA A 23 14.94 3.96 35.20
C ALA A 23 14.51 2.89 34.20
N GLY A 24 14.01 3.33 33.06
CA GLY A 24 13.77 2.45 31.91
C GLY A 24 15.00 1.59 31.68
N GLN A 25 14.89 0.28 31.84
CA GLN A 25 15.98 -0.66 31.59
C GLN A 25 16.42 -0.54 30.14
N SER A 26 17.58 0.04 29.87
CA SER A 26 18.21 -0.01 28.55
C SER A 26 18.53 -1.47 28.23
N THR A 27 17.82 -2.04 27.27
CA THR A 27 18.07 -3.41 26.78
C THR A 27 19.49 -3.50 26.21
N SER A 28 20.25 -4.53 26.63
CA SER A 28 21.62 -4.75 26.12
C SER A 28 21.59 -5.04 24.60
N PRO A 29 22.62 -4.74 23.82
CA PRO A 29 22.69 -5.05 22.38
C PRO A 29 22.33 -6.52 22.07
N THR A 30 22.82 -7.46 22.87
CA THR A 30 22.49 -8.90 22.72
C THR A 30 21.01 -9.21 22.95
N GLN A 31 20.35 -8.50 23.85
CA GLN A 31 18.94 -8.69 24.11
C GLN A 31 18.08 -8.12 22.98
N ARG A 32 18.44 -6.95 22.42
CA ARG A 32 17.76 -6.37 21.24
C ARG A 32 17.86 -7.30 20.04
N THR A 33 19.04 -7.87 19.78
CA THR A 33 19.24 -8.84 18.69
C THR A 33 18.29 -10.04 18.83
N LYS A 34 18.17 -10.63 20.03
CA LYS A 34 17.24 -11.74 20.26
C LYS A 34 15.77 -11.34 20.06
N GLN A 35 15.40 -10.12 20.42
CA GLN A 35 14.05 -9.60 20.19
C GLN A 35 13.78 -9.40 18.70
N VAL A 36 14.75 -8.92 17.93
CA VAL A 36 14.67 -8.83 16.47
C VAL A 36 14.52 -10.23 15.85
N ASP A 37 15.35 -11.20 16.24
CA ASP A 37 15.26 -12.58 15.76
C ASP A 37 13.88 -13.20 16.00
N ALA A 38 13.28 -12.92 17.16
CA ALA A 38 11.97 -13.44 17.52
C ALA A 38 10.85 -12.95 16.59
N LEU A 39 10.99 -11.79 15.93
CA LEU A 39 10.00 -11.29 14.96
C LEU A 39 9.89 -12.18 13.72
N PHE A 40 10.98 -12.87 13.37
CA PHE A 40 11.08 -13.72 12.18
C PHE A 40 11.00 -15.22 12.49
N ALA A 41 10.81 -15.61 13.74
CA ALA A 41 10.87 -17.02 14.17
C ALA A 41 9.87 -17.93 13.43
N ASP A 42 8.68 -17.42 13.04
CA ASP A 42 7.69 -18.19 12.28
C ASP A 42 8.18 -18.59 10.88
N PHE A 43 9.15 -17.85 10.33
CA PHE A 43 9.68 -17.99 8.97
C PHE A 43 11.10 -18.55 8.93
N ASP A 44 11.86 -18.47 10.03
CA ASP A 44 13.26 -18.93 10.12
C ASP A 44 13.35 -20.45 10.25
N LYS A 45 12.93 -21.15 9.20
CA LYS A 45 12.89 -22.62 9.14
C LYS A 45 12.96 -23.16 7.72
N LYS A 46 13.37 -24.41 7.58
CA LYS A 46 13.26 -25.14 6.31
C LYS A 46 11.81 -25.20 5.83
N GLY A 47 11.63 -25.13 4.51
CA GLY A 47 10.31 -25.17 3.88
C GLY A 47 9.48 -23.89 4.04
N SER A 48 10.07 -22.81 4.53
CA SER A 48 9.45 -21.49 4.59
C SER A 48 10.29 -20.46 3.85
N PRO A 49 9.70 -19.68 2.93
CA PRO A 49 10.32 -18.44 2.48
C PRO A 49 10.49 -17.50 3.67
N GLY A 50 11.25 -16.43 3.50
CA GLY A 50 11.55 -15.54 4.61
C GLY A 50 12.03 -14.16 4.18
N CYS A 51 12.99 -13.59 4.93
CA CYS A 51 13.48 -12.24 4.68
C CYS A 51 14.99 -12.10 4.90
N ALA A 52 15.60 -11.15 4.18
CA ALA A 52 16.86 -10.53 4.55
C ALA A 52 16.58 -9.20 5.26
N LEU A 53 17.26 -8.96 6.38
CA LEU A 53 17.14 -7.77 7.21
C LEU A 53 18.48 -7.07 7.34
N ALA A 54 18.50 -5.73 7.27
CA ALA A 54 19.59 -4.89 7.74
C ALA A 54 19.05 -3.77 8.62
N ILE A 55 19.75 -3.52 9.75
CA ILE A 55 19.54 -2.37 10.63
C ILE A 55 20.77 -1.51 10.52
N ILE A 56 20.56 -0.25 10.13
CA ILE A 56 21.61 0.74 9.92
C ILE A 56 21.49 1.77 11.03
N GLN A 57 22.60 2.06 11.68
CA GLN A 57 22.67 3.09 12.71
C GLN A 57 24.01 3.80 12.64
N ASP A 58 23.98 5.13 12.69
CA ASP A 58 25.17 5.99 12.70
C ASP A 58 26.14 5.69 11.54
N GLY A 59 25.57 5.51 10.32
CA GLY A 59 26.33 5.30 9.09
C GLY A 59 26.95 3.91 8.92
N ARG A 60 26.50 2.92 9.64
CA ARG A 60 26.97 1.53 9.54
C ARG A 60 25.85 0.51 9.73
N ILE A 61 25.99 -0.66 9.13
CA ILE A 61 25.14 -1.80 9.42
C ILE A 61 25.51 -2.32 10.81
N THR A 62 24.59 -2.24 11.77
CA THR A 62 24.76 -2.73 13.14
C THR A 62 24.19 -4.12 13.33
N TYR A 63 23.29 -4.54 12.44
CA TYR A 63 22.70 -5.87 12.41
C TYR A 63 22.31 -6.24 10.99
N GLN A 64 22.62 -7.46 10.55
CA GLN A 64 22.13 -8.02 9.31
C GLN A 64 21.98 -9.54 9.43
N ARG A 65 20.89 -10.09 8.87
CA ARG A 65 20.62 -11.53 8.89
C ARG A 65 19.62 -11.93 7.80
N GLY A 66 19.77 -13.16 7.29
CA GLY A 66 18.76 -13.84 6.51
C GLY A 66 17.95 -14.81 7.39
N TYR A 67 16.67 -14.94 7.14
CA TYR A 67 15.73 -15.83 7.80
C TYR A 67 14.97 -16.62 6.74
N GLY A 68 14.81 -17.94 6.91
CA GLY A 68 14.11 -18.81 5.98
C GLY A 68 14.90 -19.10 4.69
N MET A 69 14.18 -19.58 3.67
CA MET A 69 14.75 -20.09 2.43
C MET A 69 14.59 -19.11 1.29
N ALA A 70 15.67 -18.87 0.54
CA ALA A 70 15.68 -18.13 -0.72
C ALA A 70 15.05 -18.94 -1.85
N ASP A 71 15.24 -20.26 -1.80
CA ASP A 71 14.68 -21.20 -2.76
C ASP A 71 14.22 -22.45 -2.04
N LEU A 72 12.96 -22.83 -2.25
CA LEU A 72 12.34 -23.98 -1.57
C LEU A 72 12.65 -25.32 -2.26
N ASP A 73 12.95 -25.31 -3.56
CA ASP A 73 13.26 -26.52 -4.32
C ASP A 73 14.65 -27.05 -3.96
N TYR A 74 15.59 -26.12 -3.70
CA TYR A 74 16.99 -26.44 -3.41
C TYR A 74 17.36 -26.31 -1.92
N ASP A 75 16.40 -25.99 -1.04
CA ASP A 75 16.68 -25.69 0.39
C ASP A 75 17.77 -24.61 0.56
N ALA A 76 17.87 -23.66 -0.37
CA ALA A 76 18.87 -22.60 -0.33
C ALA A 76 18.47 -21.54 0.72
N PRO A 77 19.30 -21.27 1.76
CA PRO A 77 18.90 -20.30 2.79
C PRO A 77 19.02 -18.87 2.29
N ILE A 78 18.17 -17.98 2.82
CA ILE A 78 18.36 -16.53 2.68
C ILE A 78 19.61 -16.10 3.44
N THR A 79 20.41 -15.27 2.77
CA THR A 79 21.58 -14.60 3.35
C THR A 79 21.46 -13.09 3.14
N PRO A 80 22.27 -12.26 3.80
CA PRO A 80 22.35 -10.83 3.48
C PRO A 80 22.80 -10.52 2.05
N ALA A 81 23.43 -11.48 1.34
CA ALA A 81 23.82 -11.36 -0.06
C ALA A 81 22.71 -11.81 -1.04
N SER A 82 21.62 -12.40 -0.55
CA SER A 82 20.51 -12.80 -1.40
C SER A 82 19.90 -11.59 -2.11
N VAL A 83 19.62 -11.76 -3.41
CA VAL A 83 19.10 -10.71 -4.30
C VAL A 83 17.59 -10.83 -4.40
N PHE A 84 16.88 -9.76 -4.07
CA PHE A 84 15.42 -9.70 -4.07
C PHE A 84 14.90 -8.72 -5.10
N TYR A 85 13.75 -9.05 -5.67
CA TYR A 85 12.90 -8.09 -6.34
C TYR A 85 12.21 -7.21 -5.30
N ILE A 86 12.30 -5.88 -5.45
CA ILE A 86 11.80 -4.96 -4.42
C ILE A 86 10.50 -4.24 -4.81
N ALA A 87 9.86 -4.66 -5.90
CA ALA A 87 8.58 -4.11 -6.36
C ALA A 87 8.59 -2.57 -6.39
N SER A 88 7.55 -1.95 -5.82
CA SER A 88 7.39 -0.47 -5.84
C SER A 88 8.48 0.30 -5.09
N ASP A 89 9.30 -0.34 -4.26
CA ASP A 89 10.48 0.31 -3.66
C ASP A 89 11.51 0.74 -4.73
N SER A 90 11.39 0.21 -5.96
CA SER A 90 12.13 0.62 -7.17
C SER A 90 11.86 2.08 -7.57
N LYS A 91 10.67 2.60 -7.27
CA LYS A 91 10.22 3.92 -7.72
C LYS A 91 11.16 5.05 -7.32
N GLN A 92 11.79 4.96 -6.15
CA GLN A 92 12.75 5.95 -5.71
C GLN A 92 13.96 6.07 -6.65
N PHE A 93 14.41 4.98 -7.26
CA PHE A 93 15.53 4.97 -8.22
C PHE A 93 15.11 5.51 -9.59
N THR A 94 13.88 5.23 -10.02
CA THR A 94 13.28 5.78 -11.23
C THR A 94 13.14 7.30 -11.12
N ALA A 95 12.55 7.78 -10.04
CA ALA A 95 12.38 9.21 -9.80
C ALA A 95 13.73 9.92 -9.60
N PHE A 96 14.71 9.27 -8.97
CA PHE A 96 16.06 9.82 -8.84
C PHE A 96 16.76 9.93 -10.21
N SER A 97 16.56 8.98 -11.11
CA SER A 97 17.05 9.05 -12.49
C SER A 97 16.49 10.28 -13.22
N VAL A 98 15.17 10.55 -13.05
CA VAL A 98 14.55 11.77 -13.57
C VAL A 98 15.13 13.03 -12.90
N ALA A 99 15.37 13.01 -11.58
CA ALA A 99 15.97 14.13 -10.86
C ALA A 99 17.38 14.46 -11.36
N LEU A 100 18.17 13.47 -11.76
CA LEU A 100 19.47 13.68 -12.41
C LEU A 100 19.31 14.37 -13.76
N LEU A 101 18.30 14.02 -14.56
CA LEU A 101 18.01 14.69 -15.83
C LEU A 101 17.51 16.13 -15.61
N VAL A 102 16.77 16.38 -14.53
CA VAL A 102 16.37 17.74 -14.12
C VAL A 102 17.60 18.57 -13.72
N GLU A 103 18.50 18.01 -12.91
CA GLU A 103 19.75 18.67 -12.53
C GLU A 103 20.63 19.01 -13.75
N GLN A 104 20.58 18.17 -14.80
CA GLN A 104 21.27 18.40 -16.08
C GLN A 104 20.55 19.43 -16.97
N GLY A 105 19.36 19.90 -16.60
CA GLY A 105 18.54 20.81 -17.40
C GLY A 105 17.90 20.18 -18.64
N LYS A 106 17.88 18.85 -18.74
CA LYS A 106 17.29 18.13 -19.87
C LYS A 106 15.77 17.92 -19.74
N VAL A 107 15.26 17.93 -18.51
CA VAL A 107 13.85 17.77 -18.15
C VAL A 107 13.44 18.85 -17.17
N SER A 108 12.23 19.41 -17.32
CA SER A 108 11.58 20.21 -16.28
C SER A 108 10.43 19.42 -15.65
N LEU A 109 10.20 19.60 -14.36
CA LEU A 109 9.04 19.02 -13.67
C LEU A 109 7.71 19.58 -14.22
N ASP A 110 7.73 20.79 -14.77
CA ASP A 110 6.57 21.46 -15.38
C ASP A 110 6.36 21.07 -16.85
N ASP A 111 7.27 20.32 -17.46
CA ASP A 111 7.11 19.87 -18.84
C ASP A 111 5.85 18.99 -18.95
N PRO A 112 4.95 19.26 -19.93
CA PRO A 112 3.84 18.35 -20.21
C PRO A 112 4.36 17.02 -20.74
N VAL A 113 3.78 15.92 -20.28
CA VAL A 113 4.23 14.57 -20.68
C VAL A 113 4.13 14.36 -22.20
N THR A 114 3.19 15.03 -22.87
CA THR A 114 3.03 14.98 -24.33
C THR A 114 4.22 15.59 -25.11
N LYS A 115 5.13 16.31 -24.46
CA LYS A 115 6.40 16.73 -25.04
C LYS A 115 7.31 15.52 -25.33
N TYR A 116 7.26 14.52 -24.48
CA TYR A 116 8.08 13.31 -24.54
C TYR A 116 7.34 12.12 -25.16
N PHE A 117 6.00 12.17 -25.16
CA PHE A 117 5.11 11.11 -25.61
C PHE A 117 4.08 11.66 -26.61
N PRO A 118 4.49 11.92 -27.88
CA PRO A 118 3.59 12.45 -28.91
C PRO A 118 2.45 11.46 -29.27
N GLU A 119 2.59 10.18 -28.94
CA GLU A 119 1.58 9.13 -29.13
C GLU A 119 0.39 9.31 -28.18
N LEU A 120 0.59 9.92 -27.02
CA LEU A 120 -0.47 10.13 -26.05
C LEU A 120 -1.42 11.25 -26.50
N PRO A 121 -2.75 11.02 -26.49
CA PRO A 121 -3.71 12.04 -26.90
C PRO A 121 -3.57 13.34 -26.10
N LYS A 122 -3.25 14.44 -26.76
CA LYS A 122 -3.07 15.75 -26.11
C LYS A 122 -4.34 16.23 -25.40
N ALA A 123 -5.52 15.83 -25.89
CA ALA A 123 -6.80 16.16 -25.25
C ALA A 123 -6.95 15.50 -23.86
N VAL A 124 -6.28 14.38 -23.63
CA VAL A 124 -6.30 13.64 -22.35
C VAL A 124 -5.10 14.03 -21.48
N TYR A 125 -3.89 13.96 -22.05
CA TYR A 125 -2.64 14.06 -21.27
C TYR A 125 -1.99 15.45 -21.30
N GLY A 126 -2.52 16.41 -22.07
CA GLY A 126 -1.86 17.72 -22.26
C GLY A 126 -1.70 18.57 -21.01
N GLY A 127 -2.50 18.30 -19.97
CA GLY A 127 -2.37 18.93 -18.64
C GLY A 127 -1.51 18.17 -17.64
N VAL A 128 -1.07 16.94 -17.98
CA VAL A 128 -0.24 16.11 -17.09
C VAL A 128 1.22 16.51 -17.27
N THR A 129 1.90 16.84 -16.18
CA THR A 129 3.34 17.18 -16.19
C THR A 129 4.19 16.04 -15.64
N VAL A 130 5.51 16.12 -15.83
CA VAL A 130 6.48 15.18 -15.23
C VAL A 130 6.36 15.19 -13.70
N GLY A 131 6.20 16.36 -13.08
CA GLY A 131 5.97 16.48 -11.63
C GLY A 131 4.68 15.77 -11.18
N HIS A 132 3.62 15.85 -11.98
CA HIS A 132 2.37 15.12 -11.69
C HIS A 132 2.58 13.59 -11.68
N LEU A 133 3.39 13.03 -12.59
CA LEU A 133 3.72 11.60 -12.59
C LEU A 133 4.50 11.21 -11.33
N ILE A 134 5.54 11.99 -10.99
CA ILE A 134 6.40 11.72 -9.82
C ILE A 134 5.57 11.69 -8.53
N HIS A 135 4.65 12.64 -8.36
CA HIS A 135 3.88 12.83 -7.13
C HIS A 135 2.53 12.12 -7.12
N HIS A 136 2.21 11.29 -8.13
CA HIS A 136 0.92 10.60 -8.26
C HIS A 136 -0.29 11.54 -8.22
N THR A 137 -0.18 12.70 -8.86
CA THR A 137 -1.24 13.72 -8.90
C THR A 137 -1.75 14.00 -10.31
N GLY A 138 -1.38 13.16 -11.28
CA GLY A 138 -1.70 13.35 -12.69
C GLY A 138 -3.05 12.79 -13.13
N GLY A 139 -3.71 11.96 -12.32
CA GLY A 139 -4.94 11.27 -12.69
C GLY A 139 -4.76 10.19 -13.77
N VAL A 140 -3.54 9.81 -14.08
CA VAL A 140 -3.23 8.77 -15.09
C VAL A 140 -3.73 7.42 -14.59
N ARG A 141 -4.58 6.76 -15.40
CA ARG A 141 -5.10 5.43 -15.07
C ARG A 141 -3.99 4.40 -14.91
N ASP A 142 -4.13 3.51 -13.94
CA ASP A 142 -3.14 2.47 -13.68
C ASP A 142 -3.24 1.34 -14.71
N TYR A 143 -2.10 0.90 -15.26
CA TYR A 143 -2.07 -0.11 -16.29
C TYR A 143 -2.37 -1.53 -15.76
N TRP A 144 -2.12 -1.81 -14.49
CA TRP A 144 -2.39 -3.11 -13.89
C TRP A 144 -3.89 -3.47 -14.02
N PRO A 145 -4.83 -2.69 -13.46
CA PRO A 145 -6.24 -2.96 -13.65
C PRO A 145 -6.67 -2.88 -15.12
N LEU A 146 -6.08 -2.01 -15.95
CA LEU A 146 -6.41 -1.98 -17.39
C LEU A 146 -6.08 -3.30 -18.09
N ILE A 147 -4.93 -3.92 -17.80
CA ILE A 147 -4.51 -5.22 -18.34
C ILE A 147 -5.43 -6.33 -17.83
N GLU A 148 -5.69 -6.40 -16.53
CA GLU A 148 -6.57 -7.39 -15.92
C GLU A 148 -8.01 -7.28 -16.43
N LEU A 149 -8.53 -6.07 -16.57
CA LEU A 149 -9.84 -5.82 -17.16
C LEU A 149 -9.90 -6.23 -18.62
N ALA A 150 -8.83 -6.07 -19.39
CA ALA A 150 -8.75 -6.58 -20.76
C ALA A 150 -8.74 -8.12 -20.83
N GLY A 151 -8.57 -8.81 -19.70
CA GLY A 151 -8.49 -10.27 -19.60
C GLY A 151 -7.10 -10.83 -19.87
N ASN A 152 -6.06 -10.01 -19.74
CA ASN A 152 -4.64 -10.40 -19.80
C ASN A 152 -4.05 -10.44 -18.39
N SER A 153 -2.83 -10.96 -18.26
CA SER A 153 -2.08 -10.98 -17.00
C SER A 153 -0.95 -9.96 -17.02
N VAL A 154 -0.68 -9.34 -15.88
CA VAL A 154 0.54 -8.53 -15.69
C VAL A 154 1.81 -9.37 -15.64
N ASP A 155 1.68 -10.70 -15.55
CA ASP A 155 2.79 -11.66 -15.64
C ASP A 155 3.18 -11.98 -17.08
N ASP A 156 2.34 -11.59 -18.05
CA ASP A 156 2.62 -11.78 -19.47
C ASP A 156 3.83 -10.93 -19.89
N GLU A 157 4.42 -11.26 -21.03
CA GLU A 157 5.44 -10.42 -21.63
C GLU A 157 4.83 -9.09 -22.06
N LEU A 158 5.18 -8.02 -21.35
CA LEU A 158 4.75 -6.65 -21.60
C LEU A 158 5.97 -5.79 -21.93
N THR A 159 5.91 -5.09 -23.06
CA THR A 159 6.97 -4.18 -23.53
C THR A 159 6.59 -2.71 -23.36
N ASP A 160 7.57 -1.80 -23.47
CA ASP A 160 7.33 -0.36 -23.52
C ASP A 160 6.29 0.01 -24.60
N ASP A 161 6.34 -0.63 -25.77
CA ASP A 161 5.43 -0.36 -26.90
C ASP A 161 4.00 -0.81 -26.58
N ASP A 162 3.83 -1.99 -25.97
CA ASP A 162 2.50 -2.48 -25.52
C ASP A 162 1.89 -1.51 -24.49
N PHE A 163 2.71 -1.07 -23.56
CA PHE A 163 2.29 -0.11 -22.54
C PHE A 163 1.89 1.24 -23.16
N ILE A 164 2.72 1.81 -24.06
CA ILE A 164 2.40 3.08 -24.74
C ILE A 164 1.14 2.94 -25.59
N ALA A 165 0.96 1.81 -26.30
CA ALA A 165 -0.25 1.54 -27.08
C ALA A 165 -1.51 1.48 -26.19
N LEU A 166 -1.42 0.86 -25.01
CA LEU A 166 -2.51 0.84 -24.02
C LEU A 166 -2.85 2.25 -23.54
N MET A 167 -1.84 3.04 -23.15
CA MET A 167 -2.05 4.40 -22.63
C MET A 167 -2.57 5.36 -23.72
N ALA A 168 -2.14 5.19 -24.97
CA ALA A 168 -2.60 6.00 -26.10
C ALA A 168 -4.09 5.81 -26.43
N ARG A 169 -4.66 4.64 -26.11
CA ARG A 169 -6.09 4.36 -26.31
C ARG A 169 -6.98 4.99 -25.25
N GLN A 170 -6.45 5.44 -24.12
CA GLN A 170 -7.26 5.99 -23.02
C GLN A 170 -7.96 7.29 -23.46
N LYS A 171 -9.24 7.41 -23.13
CA LYS A 171 -10.10 8.55 -23.51
C LYS A 171 -10.25 9.58 -22.39
N ALA A 172 -9.86 9.25 -21.17
CA ALA A 172 -9.93 10.14 -20.02
C ALA A 172 -8.89 9.78 -18.96
N LEU A 173 -8.61 10.72 -18.08
CA LEU A 173 -7.93 10.51 -16.81
C LEU A 173 -8.94 10.09 -15.72
N ASN A 174 -8.46 9.59 -14.59
CA ASN A 174 -9.29 9.33 -13.43
C ASN A 174 -9.81 10.61 -12.78
N PHE A 175 -9.03 11.70 -12.86
CA PHE A 175 -9.35 13.04 -12.34
C PHE A 175 -8.44 14.08 -13.00
N SER A 176 -8.74 15.37 -12.79
CA SER A 176 -7.96 16.46 -13.35
C SER A 176 -6.57 16.56 -12.71
N PRO A 177 -5.50 16.79 -13.49
CA PRO A 177 -4.14 16.92 -12.95
C PRO A 177 -4.05 17.94 -11.81
N GLY A 178 -3.42 17.54 -10.71
CA GLY A 178 -3.26 18.34 -9.49
C GLY A 178 -4.48 18.39 -8.57
N GLU A 179 -5.59 17.74 -8.92
CA GLU A 179 -6.82 17.75 -8.11
C GLU A 179 -6.68 16.97 -6.80
N ARG A 180 -6.11 15.78 -6.88
CA ARG A 180 -5.90 14.88 -5.73
C ARG A 180 -4.69 13.97 -5.94
N TYR A 181 -4.32 13.28 -4.88
CA TYR A 181 -3.36 12.19 -4.89
C TYR A 181 -4.08 10.86 -5.16
N GLU A 182 -3.59 10.09 -6.12
CA GLU A 182 -4.01 8.72 -6.39
C GLU A 182 -2.83 7.97 -7.00
N TYR A 183 -2.38 6.93 -6.31
CA TYR A 183 -1.21 6.15 -6.73
C TYR A 183 -1.41 5.52 -8.11
N SER A 184 -0.40 5.62 -8.98
CA SER A 184 -0.45 5.06 -10.34
C SER A 184 0.91 4.51 -10.74
N ASN A 185 0.96 3.22 -11.04
CA ASN A 185 2.15 2.55 -11.59
C ASN A 185 2.46 3.08 -12.99
N SER A 186 1.44 3.35 -13.80
CA SER A 186 1.59 3.93 -15.15
C SER A 186 2.45 5.19 -15.16
N GLY A 187 2.32 6.05 -14.15
CA GLY A 187 3.15 7.24 -14.03
C GLY A 187 4.63 6.92 -13.99
N TYR A 188 5.02 5.88 -13.29
CA TYR A 188 6.43 5.49 -13.12
C TYR A 188 6.98 4.68 -14.30
N VAL A 189 6.16 3.91 -15.01
CA VAL A 189 6.55 3.32 -16.31
C VAL A 189 6.78 4.44 -17.33
N LEU A 190 5.92 5.46 -17.40
CA LEU A 190 6.14 6.64 -18.24
C LEU A 190 7.45 7.36 -17.87
N LEU A 191 7.78 7.50 -16.59
CA LEU A 191 9.05 8.11 -16.16
C LEU A 191 10.26 7.27 -16.60
N ALA A 192 10.18 5.94 -16.56
CA ALA A 192 11.24 5.06 -17.07
C ALA A 192 11.46 5.24 -18.58
N ILE A 193 10.38 5.25 -19.36
CA ILE A 193 10.43 5.48 -20.80
C ILE A 193 10.90 6.91 -21.11
N LEU A 194 10.53 7.91 -20.29
CA LEU A 194 11.03 9.27 -20.40
C LEU A 194 12.56 9.31 -20.25
N VAL A 195 13.13 8.61 -19.26
CA VAL A 195 14.58 8.51 -19.09
C VAL A 195 15.22 7.98 -20.38
N LYS A 196 14.67 6.90 -20.96
CA LYS A 196 15.16 6.33 -22.22
C LYS A 196 15.09 7.34 -23.37
N ARG A 197 13.98 8.05 -23.53
CA ARG A 197 13.78 9.02 -24.64
C ARG A 197 14.69 10.24 -24.54
N VAL A 198 15.00 10.69 -23.32
CA VAL A 198 15.81 11.88 -23.09
C VAL A 198 17.30 11.58 -23.05
N SER A 199 17.71 10.43 -22.49
CA SER A 199 19.13 10.05 -22.36
C SER A 199 19.64 9.27 -23.56
N GLY A 200 18.78 8.51 -24.26
CA GLY A 200 19.15 7.52 -25.27
C GLY A 200 19.53 6.15 -24.66
N GLU A 201 19.51 6.01 -23.33
CA GLU A 201 19.81 4.78 -22.58
C GLU A 201 18.54 4.25 -21.92
N SER A 202 18.37 2.92 -21.85
CA SER A 202 17.28 2.35 -21.03
C SER A 202 17.41 2.79 -19.57
N LEU A 203 16.30 2.70 -18.79
CA LEU A 203 16.36 3.01 -17.34
C LEU A 203 17.43 2.13 -16.66
N ALA A 204 17.55 0.86 -17.05
CA ALA A 204 18.53 -0.07 -16.51
C ALA A 204 19.98 0.41 -16.76
N GLU A 205 20.28 0.80 -18.00
CA GLU A 205 21.59 1.34 -18.38
C GLU A 205 21.89 2.68 -17.69
N PHE A 206 20.94 3.60 -17.73
CA PHE A 206 21.08 4.92 -17.13
C PHE A 206 21.29 4.83 -15.61
N ALA A 207 20.46 4.09 -14.89
CA ALA A 207 20.58 3.93 -13.44
C ALA A 207 21.88 3.20 -13.07
N SER A 208 22.29 2.19 -13.84
CA SER A 208 23.59 1.51 -13.66
C SER A 208 24.75 2.49 -13.79
N ALA A 209 24.75 3.33 -14.82
CA ALA A 209 25.83 4.27 -15.08
C ALA A 209 25.89 5.41 -14.07
N ASN A 210 24.73 5.96 -13.67
CA ASN A 210 24.63 7.21 -12.96
C ASN A 210 24.28 7.06 -11.46
N ILE A 211 23.84 5.85 -11.02
CA ILE A 211 23.46 5.58 -9.61
C ILE A 211 24.25 4.39 -9.06
N PHE A 212 24.07 3.19 -9.63
CA PHE A 212 24.54 1.96 -8.97
C PHE A 212 26.06 1.84 -8.97
N ARG A 213 26.71 1.99 -10.12
CA ARG A 213 28.18 1.93 -10.19
C ARG A 213 28.87 3.03 -9.38
N PRO A 214 28.45 4.32 -9.43
CA PRO A 214 29.05 5.36 -8.62
C PRO A 214 28.93 5.13 -7.11
N LEU A 215 27.86 4.47 -6.65
CA LEU A 215 27.67 4.12 -5.24
C LEU A 215 28.34 2.80 -4.84
N GLY A 216 28.73 1.96 -5.81
CA GLY A 216 29.29 0.62 -5.56
C GLY A 216 28.22 -0.45 -5.31
N MET A 217 26.97 -0.21 -5.73
CA MET A 217 25.82 -1.15 -5.62
C MET A 217 25.94 -2.24 -6.69
N SER A 218 26.83 -3.20 -6.49
CA SER A 218 27.23 -4.18 -7.51
C SER A 218 26.19 -5.29 -7.76
N HIS A 219 25.21 -5.45 -6.89
CA HIS A 219 24.15 -6.45 -6.98
C HIS A 219 22.79 -5.81 -7.28
N THR A 220 22.78 -4.53 -7.70
CA THR A 220 21.58 -3.76 -7.97
C THR A 220 21.45 -3.44 -9.45
N PHE A 221 20.29 -3.77 -10.04
CA PHE A 221 19.97 -3.48 -11.44
C PHE A 221 18.46 -3.54 -11.69
N PHE A 222 17.98 -2.82 -12.69
CA PHE A 222 16.64 -3.04 -13.22
C PHE A 222 16.66 -4.26 -14.16
N ARG A 223 15.75 -5.21 -13.89
CA ARG A 223 15.59 -6.44 -14.68
C ARG A 223 14.55 -6.20 -15.77
N ASP A 224 14.96 -5.57 -16.86
CA ASP A 224 14.15 -5.29 -18.07
C ASP A 224 14.20 -6.43 -19.09
N ASP A 225 14.97 -7.47 -18.81
CA ASP A 225 14.99 -8.75 -19.52
C ASP A 225 14.80 -9.92 -18.53
N PRO A 226 13.63 -10.58 -18.55
CA PRO A 226 13.34 -11.68 -17.63
C PRO A 226 14.19 -12.93 -17.89
N SER A 227 14.88 -13.03 -19.02
CA SER A 227 15.76 -14.16 -19.36
C SER A 227 17.14 -14.11 -18.68
N VAL A 228 17.52 -12.94 -18.14
CA VAL A 228 18.83 -12.76 -17.48
C VAL A 228 18.90 -13.60 -16.20
N ILE A 229 19.98 -14.37 -16.08
CA ILE A 229 20.26 -15.17 -14.88
C ILE A 229 20.71 -14.23 -13.75
N VAL A 230 20.00 -14.26 -12.64
CA VAL A 230 20.33 -13.52 -11.43
C VAL A 230 20.92 -14.49 -10.40
N LYS A 231 22.21 -14.34 -10.12
CA LYS A 231 22.90 -15.15 -9.10
C LYS A 231 22.35 -14.80 -7.72
N GLU A 232 22.28 -15.79 -6.84
CA GLU A 232 21.82 -15.63 -5.44
C GLU A 232 20.39 -15.04 -5.33
N ARG A 233 19.57 -15.19 -6.38
CA ARG A 233 18.18 -14.72 -6.39
C ARG A 233 17.36 -15.49 -5.38
N ALA A 234 16.68 -14.76 -4.50
CA ALA A 234 15.57 -15.31 -3.77
C ALA A 234 14.37 -15.45 -4.73
N THR A 235 13.76 -16.63 -4.79
CA THR A 235 12.56 -16.91 -5.58
C THR A 235 11.34 -16.37 -4.86
N GLY A 236 10.42 -15.66 -5.58
CA GLY A 236 9.18 -15.14 -5.00
C GLY A 236 8.12 -16.21 -4.86
N TYR A 237 7.37 -16.19 -3.77
CA TYR A 237 6.35 -17.19 -3.47
C TYR A 237 5.03 -16.55 -3.05
N ASP A 238 3.95 -16.93 -3.73
CA ASP A 238 2.59 -16.69 -3.29
C ASP A 238 2.19 -17.70 -2.24
N TYR A 239 1.44 -17.24 -1.23
CA TYR A 239 0.86 -18.10 -0.21
C TYR A 239 -0.59 -18.44 -0.55
N GLN A 240 -0.85 -19.71 -0.86
CA GLN A 240 -2.18 -20.19 -1.23
C GLN A 240 -2.57 -21.41 -0.40
N GLN A 241 -3.74 -21.36 0.25
CA GLN A 241 -4.39 -22.49 0.94
C GLN A 241 -3.44 -23.40 1.75
N GLY A 242 -2.53 -22.79 2.53
CA GLY A 242 -1.61 -23.51 3.40
C GLY A 242 -0.31 -24.00 2.75
N GLY A 243 0.01 -23.53 1.52
CA GLY A 243 1.27 -23.84 0.83
C GLY A 243 1.84 -22.62 0.08
N TYR A 244 3.06 -22.77 -0.38
CA TYR A 244 3.74 -21.78 -1.21
C TYR A 244 3.75 -22.22 -2.66
N ARG A 245 3.61 -21.27 -3.59
CA ARG A 245 3.75 -21.47 -5.02
C ARG A 245 4.71 -20.43 -5.58
N GLU A 246 5.62 -20.84 -6.45
CA GLU A 246 6.52 -19.92 -7.13
C GLU A 246 5.70 -18.93 -7.95
N HIS A 247 6.06 -17.66 -7.85
CA HIS A 247 5.50 -16.60 -8.67
C HIS A 247 6.59 -16.00 -9.56
N THR A 248 6.41 -16.10 -10.87
CA THR A 248 7.32 -15.54 -11.88
C THR A 248 6.57 -14.57 -12.77
N THR A 249 7.25 -13.53 -13.23
CA THR A 249 6.74 -12.60 -14.23
C THR A 249 7.67 -12.55 -15.44
N ASN A 250 7.09 -12.44 -16.62
CA ASN A 250 7.79 -12.24 -17.90
C ASN A 250 7.75 -10.78 -18.37
N SER A 251 7.17 -9.89 -17.58
CA SER A 251 7.11 -8.46 -17.91
C SER A 251 8.50 -7.86 -18.07
N ARG A 252 8.68 -7.05 -19.12
CA ARG A 252 9.88 -6.24 -19.38
C ARG A 252 9.71 -4.80 -18.90
N LEU A 253 8.50 -4.44 -18.42
CA LEU A 253 8.25 -3.12 -17.89
C LEU A 253 9.01 -2.92 -16.58
N VAL A 254 9.67 -1.78 -16.50
CA VAL A 254 10.40 -1.33 -15.31
C VAL A 254 10.05 0.12 -14.98
N GLY A 255 10.41 0.55 -13.80
CA GLY A 255 10.22 1.92 -13.35
C GLY A 255 9.22 2.04 -12.21
N ASP A 256 8.06 1.41 -12.30
CA ASP A 256 7.13 1.23 -11.18
C ASP A 256 7.59 0.09 -10.25
N GLY A 257 8.36 -0.83 -10.79
CA GLY A 257 9.01 -1.98 -10.19
C GLY A 257 10.28 -2.33 -10.97
N GLY A 258 10.67 -3.60 -10.94
CA GLY A 258 11.73 -4.15 -11.79
C GLY A 258 13.12 -4.15 -11.16
N LEU A 259 13.36 -3.50 -10.02
CA LEU A 259 14.66 -3.47 -9.39
C LEU A 259 14.95 -4.75 -8.60
N MET A 260 16.12 -5.31 -8.85
CA MET A 260 16.72 -6.40 -8.07
C MET A 260 17.84 -5.81 -7.23
N THR A 261 17.95 -6.20 -5.94
CA THR A 261 18.97 -5.65 -5.03
C THR A 261 19.19 -6.52 -3.79
N THR A 262 20.16 -6.14 -2.96
CA THR A 262 20.46 -6.75 -1.65
C THR A 262 20.30 -5.70 -0.53
N VAL A 263 20.19 -6.16 0.73
CA VAL A 263 20.17 -5.25 1.89
C VAL A 263 21.49 -4.48 2.03
N GLY A 264 22.61 -5.08 1.57
CA GLY A 264 23.93 -4.42 1.57
C GLY A 264 24.02 -3.27 0.59
N ASP A 265 23.49 -3.44 -0.64
CA ASP A 265 23.45 -2.37 -1.64
C ASP A 265 22.49 -1.24 -1.22
N LEU A 266 21.36 -1.59 -0.60
CA LEU A 266 20.43 -0.57 -0.06
C LEU A 266 21.04 0.22 1.12
N PHE A 267 21.99 -0.34 1.86
CA PHE A 267 22.80 0.45 2.80
C PHE A 267 23.62 1.53 2.07
N LEU A 268 24.24 1.22 0.94
CA LEU A 268 25.00 2.22 0.15
C LEU A 268 24.07 3.31 -0.39
N TRP A 269 22.87 2.94 -0.81
CA TRP A 269 21.82 3.87 -1.21
C TRP A 269 21.37 4.77 -0.05
N ASP A 270 21.14 4.19 1.14
CA ASP A 270 20.80 4.92 2.36
C ASP A 270 21.83 6.01 2.67
N GLN A 271 23.12 5.67 2.61
CA GLN A 271 24.19 6.59 2.92
C GLN A 271 24.30 7.76 1.94
N ASN A 272 23.84 7.60 0.69
CA ASN A 272 23.83 8.68 -0.28
C ASN A 272 22.89 9.84 0.12
N PHE A 273 21.85 9.59 0.94
CA PHE A 273 20.95 10.66 1.42
C PHE A 273 21.61 11.54 2.49
N TYR A 274 22.63 11.04 3.18
CA TYR A 274 23.42 11.81 4.15
C TYR A 274 24.65 12.47 3.50
N HIS A 275 25.21 11.82 2.49
CA HIS A 275 26.44 12.26 1.80
C HIS A 275 26.29 12.03 0.30
N ASN A 276 25.56 12.93 -0.37
CA ASN A 276 25.29 12.79 -1.80
C ASN A 276 26.58 12.74 -2.64
N ARG A 277 26.73 11.65 -3.39
CA ARG A 277 27.84 11.45 -4.33
C ARG A 277 27.39 11.41 -5.79
N LEU A 278 26.09 11.57 -6.03
CA LEU A 278 25.48 11.44 -7.36
C LEU A 278 25.23 12.82 -7.97
N GLY A 279 25.12 12.86 -9.30
CA GLY A 279 24.96 14.10 -10.04
C GLY A 279 26.13 15.05 -9.79
N LYS A 280 25.84 16.28 -9.42
CA LYS A 280 26.85 17.30 -9.04
C LYS A 280 27.36 17.13 -7.61
N GLY A 281 26.90 16.12 -6.87
CA GLY A 281 27.25 15.93 -5.46
C GLY A 281 26.61 16.97 -4.51
N SER A 282 25.64 17.77 -5.01
CA SER A 282 24.99 18.79 -4.21
C SER A 282 23.95 18.20 -3.26
N PRO A 283 23.80 18.74 -2.03
CA PRO A 283 22.67 18.42 -1.15
C PRO A 283 21.32 18.88 -1.73
N ASP A 284 21.31 19.77 -2.72
CA ASP A 284 20.06 20.25 -3.34
C ASP A 284 19.35 19.14 -4.13
N LEU A 285 20.10 18.18 -4.68
CA LEU A 285 19.51 16.99 -5.32
C LEU A 285 18.73 16.14 -4.28
N ILE A 286 19.27 15.97 -3.07
CA ILE A 286 18.59 15.25 -2.00
C ILE A 286 17.35 16.03 -1.53
N LYS A 287 17.44 17.35 -1.38
CA LYS A 287 16.27 18.18 -1.06
C LYS A 287 15.18 18.06 -2.11
N LEU A 288 15.55 18.06 -3.40
CA LEU A 288 14.62 17.88 -4.51
C LEU A 288 13.88 16.56 -4.38
N VAL A 289 14.59 15.42 -4.21
CA VAL A 289 13.97 14.11 -4.16
C VAL A 289 13.17 13.83 -2.86
N GLU A 290 13.35 14.62 -1.82
CA GLU A 290 12.54 14.61 -0.61
C GLU A 290 11.39 15.63 -0.63
N THR A 291 11.26 16.42 -1.69
CA THR A 291 10.19 17.42 -1.82
C THR A 291 8.87 16.73 -2.18
N VAL A 292 7.87 16.89 -1.35
CA VAL A 292 6.52 16.34 -1.56
C VAL A 292 5.71 17.15 -2.55
N GLY A 293 4.78 16.50 -3.24
CA GLY A 293 3.86 17.15 -4.17
C GLY A 293 2.91 18.13 -3.50
N THR A 294 2.41 19.08 -4.29
CA THR A 294 1.42 20.07 -3.86
C THR A 294 0.23 20.02 -4.82
N LEU A 295 -0.97 19.90 -4.29
CA LEU A 295 -2.21 19.91 -5.05
C LEU A 295 -2.59 21.34 -5.49
N ASN A 296 -3.50 21.47 -6.46
CA ASN A 296 -4.05 22.75 -6.92
C ASN A 296 -4.72 23.55 -5.78
N SER A 297 -5.21 22.87 -4.74
CA SER A 297 -5.75 23.49 -3.53
C SER A 297 -4.69 24.11 -2.61
N GLY A 298 -3.41 23.93 -2.90
CA GLY A 298 -2.29 24.30 -2.03
C GLY A 298 -1.97 23.26 -0.95
N LYS A 299 -2.78 22.19 -0.81
CA LYS A 299 -2.52 21.10 0.15
C LYS A 299 -1.32 20.28 -0.31
N LYS A 300 -0.37 20.06 0.59
CA LYS A 300 0.75 19.16 0.33
C LYS A 300 0.30 17.69 0.43
N THR A 301 0.85 16.87 -0.44
CA THR A 301 0.78 15.41 -0.29
C THR A 301 1.85 14.95 0.71
N ASN A 302 1.92 13.65 0.95
CA ASN A 302 3.01 13.04 1.72
C ASN A 302 3.97 12.23 0.81
N TYR A 303 3.88 12.39 -0.50
CA TYR A 303 4.64 11.62 -1.48
C TYR A 303 5.59 12.54 -2.27
N ALA A 304 6.87 12.17 -2.25
CA ALA A 304 7.96 12.85 -2.93
C ALA A 304 8.39 12.05 -4.18
N PHE A 305 9.69 11.95 -4.46
CA PHE A 305 10.24 11.24 -5.62
C PHE A 305 10.36 9.73 -5.35
N GLY A 306 9.25 9.01 -5.43
CA GLY A 306 9.22 7.59 -5.10
C GLY A 306 9.43 7.32 -3.60
N LEU A 307 9.13 8.28 -2.75
CA LEU A 307 9.34 8.25 -1.31
C LEU A 307 8.13 8.84 -0.60
N ALA A 308 7.62 8.16 0.42
CA ALA A 308 6.64 8.71 1.33
C ALA A 308 7.35 9.40 2.50
N VAL A 309 7.00 10.66 2.74
CA VAL A 309 7.49 11.46 3.87
C VAL A 309 6.40 11.48 4.91
N THR A 310 6.61 10.77 6.02
CA THR A 310 5.60 10.54 7.06
C THR A 310 6.20 10.72 8.46
N GLU A 311 5.45 10.37 9.47
CA GLU A 311 5.91 10.36 10.86
C GLU A 311 5.58 9.02 11.53
N TYR A 312 6.46 8.57 12.40
CA TYR A 312 6.23 7.47 13.32
C TYR A 312 6.60 7.88 14.74
N MET A 313 5.65 7.87 15.67
CA MET A 313 5.85 8.28 17.07
C MET A 313 6.49 9.68 17.21
N GLY A 314 6.09 10.61 16.33
CA GLY A 314 6.61 11.97 16.28
C GLY A 314 8.02 12.11 15.67
N LEU A 315 8.58 11.03 15.12
CA LEU A 315 9.83 11.06 14.37
C LEU A 315 9.54 11.09 12.88
N ARG A 316 10.19 11.99 12.16
CA ARG A 316 10.12 12.05 10.68
C ARG A 316 10.63 10.75 10.09
N THR A 317 9.89 10.19 9.13
CA THR A 317 10.30 9.01 8.38
C THR A 317 10.26 9.29 6.88
N ILE A 318 11.21 8.68 6.17
CA ILE A 318 11.24 8.63 4.71
C ILE A 318 11.25 7.15 4.33
N THR A 319 10.21 6.70 3.63
CA THR A 319 9.97 5.28 3.41
C THR A 319 9.38 5.03 2.02
N HIS A 320 9.60 3.85 1.51
CA HIS A 320 8.73 3.23 0.52
C HIS A 320 8.61 1.75 0.84
N ASN A 321 7.52 1.14 0.41
CA ASN A 321 7.33 -0.29 0.48
C ASN A 321 7.03 -0.85 -0.92
N GLY A 322 7.25 -2.13 -1.11
CA GLY A 322 6.95 -2.83 -2.34
C GLY A 322 6.25 -4.15 -2.08
N SER A 323 5.31 -4.52 -2.96
CA SER A 323 4.67 -5.83 -2.94
C SER A 323 4.25 -6.22 -4.35
N ALA A 324 4.84 -7.26 -4.91
CA ALA A 324 4.47 -7.85 -6.18
C ALA A 324 5.17 -9.20 -6.37
N PHE A 325 4.56 -10.09 -7.15
CA PHE A 325 5.16 -11.35 -7.61
C PHE A 325 5.77 -12.21 -6.49
N GLY A 326 5.03 -12.33 -5.37
CA GLY A 326 5.50 -13.08 -4.21
C GLY A 326 6.61 -12.39 -3.41
N TYR A 327 6.94 -11.13 -3.66
CA TYR A 327 7.92 -10.37 -2.87
C TYR A 327 7.28 -9.24 -2.09
N LYS A 328 7.86 -8.93 -0.94
CA LYS A 328 7.56 -7.74 -0.15
C LYS A 328 8.85 -7.07 0.30
N ALA A 329 8.91 -5.76 0.17
CA ALA A 329 10.06 -4.94 0.57
C ALA A 329 9.61 -3.76 1.42
N ASP A 330 10.45 -3.32 2.33
CA ASP A 330 10.30 -2.05 3.06
C ASP A 330 11.69 -1.49 3.33
N MET A 331 11.88 -0.24 2.92
CA MET A 331 13.03 0.56 3.31
C MET A 331 12.54 1.83 4.00
N THR A 332 12.98 2.03 5.24
CA THR A 332 12.60 3.20 6.02
C THR A 332 13.78 3.83 6.70
N ARG A 333 13.92 5.13 6.52
CA ARG A 333 14.88 5.99 7.19
C ARG A 333 14.20 6.83 8.28
N PHE A 334 14.89 7.01 9.39
CA PHE A 334 14.66 8.02 10.42
C PHE A 334 15.82 9.01 10.36
N PRO A 335 15.78 10.02 9.47
CA PRO A 335 16.97 10.81 9.12
C PRO A 335 17.61 11.52 10.31
N GLU A 336 16.79 12.08 11.20
CA GLU A 336 17.24 12.83 12.37
C GLU A 336 17.86 11.93 13.46
N GLN A 337 17.63 10.61 13.39
CA GLN A 337 18.16 9.60 14.30
C GLN A 337 19.33 8.82 13.70
N ASN A 338 19.72 9.11 12.45
CA ASN A 338 20.69 8.32 11.68
C ASN A 338 20.40 6.81 11.78
N PHE A 339 19.11 6.46 11.65
CA PHE A 339 18.64 5.09 11.82
C PHE A 339 17.79 4.67 10.60
N SER A 340 18.05 3.48 10.09
CA SER A 340 17.28 2.92 8.97
C SER A 340 17.08 1.42 9.14
N VAL A 341 15.97 0.93 8.59
CA VAL A 341 15.63 -0.49 8.52
C VAL A 341 15.36 -0.85 7.07
N VAL A 342 15.99 -1.92 6.60
CA VAL A 342 15.76 -2.54 5.30
C VAL A 342 15.33 -3.96 5.52
N CYS A 343 14.16 -4.35 5.00
CA CYS A 343 13.61 -5.69 5.11
C CYS A 343 13.09 -6.14 3.76
N LEU A 344 13.71 -7.18 3.18
CA LEU A 344 13.40 -7.73 1.86
C LEU A 344 12.94 -9.17 2.03
N CYS A 345 11.72 -9.49 1.59
CA CYS A 345 11.09 -10.78 1.80
C CYS A 345 10.63 -11.40 0.48
N ASN A 346 10.63 -12.73 0.40
CA ASN A 346 10.27 -13.48 -0.79
C ASN A 346 8.94 -14.25 -0.65
N THR A 347 7.99 -13.70 0.07
CA THR A 347 6.62 -14.23 0.12
C THR A 347 5.59 -13.15 0.42
N ASP A 348 4.38 -13.33 -0.14
CA ASP A 348 3.20 -12.50 0.13
C ASP A 348 2.37 -12.97 1.33
N ALA A 349 2.80 -14.03 2.02
CA ALA A 349 2.09 -14.60 3.17
C ALA A 349 1.55 -13.50 4.11
N PRO A 350 0.30 -13.63 4.65
CA PRO A 350 -0.37 -12.54 5.40
C PRO A 350 0.41 -12.05 6.62
N LYS A 351 1.14 -12.94 7.30
CA LYS A 351 1.98 -12.57 8.44
C LYS A 351 3.30 -11.91 8.04
N MET A 352 3.69 -12.01 6.77
CA MET A 352 4.90 -11.40 6.23
C MET A 352 4.61 -9.94 5.92
N ALA A 353 4.90 -9.06 6.86
CA ALA A 353 4.61 -7.64 6.77
C ALA A 353 5.87 -6.81 7.14
N PRO A 354 6.81 -6.57 6.19
CA PRO A 354 8.05 -5.85 6.45
C PRO A 354 7.83 -4.50 7.12
N TRP A 355 6.76 -3.78 6.76
CA TRP A 355 6.36 -2.52 7.39
C TRP A 355 5.93 -2.67 8.86
N ALA A 356 5.43 -3.84 9.29
CA ALA A 356 5.14 -4.12 10.69
C ALA A 356 6.43 -4.47 11.45
N PHE A 357 7.30 -5.26 10.87
CA PHE A 357 8.62 -5.58 11.45
C PHE A 357 9.45 -4.32 11.66
N ARG A 358 9.49 -3.42 10.67
CA ARG A 358 10.14 -2.11 10.80
C ARG A 358 9.66 -1.33 12.01
N ARG A 359 8.33 -1.26 12.25
CA ARG A 359 7.78 -0.56 13.41
C ARG A 359 8.26 -1.17 14.72
N GLN A 360 8.16 -2.50 14.84
CA GLN A 360 8.62 -3.22 16.02
C GLN A 360 10.14 -3.06 16.25
N ILE A 361 10.94 -3.02 15.18
CA ILE A 361 12.38 -2.76 15.26
C ILE A 361 12.61 -1.31 15.70
N ALA A 362 11.89 -0.33 15.16
CA ALA A 362 11.98 1.06 15.60
C ALA A 362 11.61 1.20 17.09
N ASP A 363 10.59 0.48 17.57
CA ASP A 363 10.22 0.46 19.00
C ASP A 363 11.36 -0.07 19.88
N LEU A 364 12.11 -1.06 19.40
CA LEU A 364 13.26 -1.60 20.15
C LEU A 364 14.48 -0.67 20.18
N TYR A 365 14.68 0.14 19.13
CA TYR A 365 15.90 0.94 18.97
C TYR A 365 15.70 2.42 19.27
N LEU A 366 14.48 2.95 19.08
CA LEU A 366 14.20 4.39 19.14
C LEU A 366 13.20 4.78 20.22
N ALA A 367 12.78 3.87 21.10
CA ALA A 367 11.79 4.17 22.15
C ALA A 367 12.15 5.40 23.01
N ASP A 368 13.43 5.61 23.29
CA ASP A 368 13.95 6.76 24.04
C ASP A 368 13.99 8.08 23.24
N LYS A 369 13.76 8.02 21.94
CA LYS A 369 13.71 9.15 21.00
C LYS A 369 12.30 9.58 20.63
N PHE A 370 11.28 8.75 20.90
CA PHE A 370 9.90 9.06 20.55
C PHE A 370 9.43 10.35 21.21
N LYS A 371 8.82 11.22 20.41
CA LYS A 371 8.29 12.53 20.85
C LYS A 371 6.84 12.42 21.28
N THR A 372 6.13 11.38 20.79
CA THR A 372 4.75 11.07 21.17
C THR A 372 4.73 9.63 21.70
N GLY A 373 4.04 9.39 22.82
CA GLY A 373 3.78 8.01 23.26
C GLY A 373 2.97 7.24 22.20
N PRO A 374 2.85 5.89 22.30
CA PRO A 374 1.86 5.16 21.53
C PRO A 374 0.56 5.92 21.70
N ALA A 375 -0.06 6.35 20.59
CA ALA A 375 -1.23 7.18 20.64
C ALA A 375 -2.25 6.49 21.57
N GLU A 376 -2.36 6.94 22.80
CA GLU A 376 -3.65 6.93 23.45
C GLU A 376 -4.54 7.60 22.42
N VAL A 377 -5.47 6.84 21.84
CA VAL A 377 -6.55 7.39 21.04
C VAL A 377 -7.21 8.40 21.95
N LYS A 378 -6.78 9.68 21.86
CA LYS A 378 -7.51 10.76 22.48
C LYS A 378 -8.83 10.78 21.74
N ALA A 379 -9.78 10.06 22.31
CA ALA A 379 -11.18 10.31 22.04
C ALA A 379 -11.37 11.82 22.10
N ALA A 380 -11.99 12.38 21.07
CA ALA A 380 -12.45 13.77 21.11
C ALA A 380 -13.10 14.03 22.46
N PRO A 381 -12.87 15.21 23.07
CA PRO A 381 -13.34 15.46 24.42
C PRO A 381 -14.85 15.19 24.47
N PRO A 382 -15.32 14.33 25.37
CA PRO A 382 -16.73 14.13 25.53
C PRO A 382 -17.32 15.45 26.01
N GLN A 383 -18.33 15.95 25.33
CA GLN A 383 -19.24 16.91 25.94
C GLN A 383 -19.71 16.30 27.26
N ALA A 384 -19.54 17.07 28.31
CA ALA A 384 -19.70 16.71 29.69
C ALA A 384 -20.93 15.81 29.98
N ALA A 385 -20.65 14.59 30.43
CA ALA A 385 -21.54 13.86 31.32
C ALA A 385 -20.67 13.17 32.37
N SER A 386 -20.81 13.64 33.57
CA SER A 386 -20.23 13.11 34.80
C SER A 386 -20.59 11.64 35.00
N ASN A 387 -19.57 10.76 35.17
CA ASN A 387 -19.47 9.90 36.36
C ASN A 387 -18.31 8.93 36.17
N ALA A 388 -17.40 8.93 37.14
CA ALA A 388 -16.26 8.04 37.26
C ALA A 388 -16.67 6.62 37.65
N GLY A 389 -15.98 5.64 37.10
CA GLY A 389 -15.71 4.37 37.74
C GLY A 389 -16.66 3.22 37.43
N ALA A 390 -16.25 2.40 36.45
CA ALA A 390 -16.29 0.94 36.53
C ALA A 390 -15.71 0.39 35.19
N LYS A 391 -14.82 -0.59 35.21
CA LYS A 391 -14.52 -1.44 34.05
C LYS A 391 -15.83 -2.13 33.66
N GLU A 392 -16.49 -1.62 32.63
CA GLU A 392 -17.67 -2.27 32.09
C GLU A 392 -17.27 -3.65 31.55
N ALA A 393 -18.03 -4.66 31.94
CA ALA A 393 -17.93 -6.00 31.40
C ALA A 393 -18.16 -5.93 29.87
N PRO A 394 -17.49 -6.77 29.07
CA PRO A 394 -17.67 -6.76 27.61
C PRO A 394 -19.16 -6.95 27.29
N ILE A 395 -19.69 -6.04 26.49
CA ILE A 395 -21.10 -6.05 26.08
C ILE A 395 -21.32 -7.30 25.23
N ARG A 396 -22.19 -8.18 25.70
CA ARG A 396 -22.63 -9.35 24.92
C ARG A 396 -24.03 -9.04 24.39
N LEU A 397 -24.13 -9.04 23.06
CA LEU A 397 -25.40 -8.92 22.36
C LEU A 397 -25.88 -10.30 21.94
N THR A 398 -27.16 -10.56 22.07
CA THR A 398 -27.79 -11.78 21.57
C THR A 398 -27.85 -11.75 20.03
N GLU A 399 -28.00 -12.88 19.39
CA GLU A 399 -28.13 -12.96 17.94
C GLU A 399 -29.33 -12.14 17.41
N GLN A 400 -30.42 -12.11 18.18
CA GLN A 400 -31.60 -11.29 17.86
C GLN A 400 -31.32 -9.79 18.00
N GLU A 401 -30.49 -9.38 18.95
CA GLU A 401 -30.03 -7.98 19.06
C GLU A 401 -29.07 -7.63 17.92
N LEU A 402 -28.12 -8.52 17.57
CA LEU A 402 -27.19 -8.33 16.45
C LEU A 402 -27.91 -8.22 15.10
N ALA A 403 -28.98 -8.99 14.90
CA ALA A 403 -29.77 -8.92 13.67
C ALA A 403 -30.38 -7.53 13.41
N ARG A 404 -30.53 -6.69 14.43
CA ARG A 404 -31.05 -5.32 14.29
C ARG A 404 -30.05 -4.36 13.64
N TYR A 405 -28.76 -4.69 13.63
CA TYR A 405 -27.69 -3.91 12.97
C TYR A 405 -27.46 -4.38 11.54
N ALA A 406 -28.02 -5.52 11.13
CA ALA A 406 -27.85 -6.08 9.81
C ALA A 406 -28.53 -5.21 8.74
N GLY A 407 -27.91 -5.16 7.56
CA GLY A 407 -28.43 -4.41 6.42
C GLY A 407 -27.38 -4.22 5.35
N THR A 408 -27.80 -3.64 4.22
CA THR A 408 -26.90 -3.23 3.15
C THR A 408 -26.88 -1.70 3.09
N PHE A 409 -25.68 -1.15 3.09
CA PHE A 409 -25.43 0.29 3.19
C PHE A 409 -24.49 0.72 2.08
N ARG A 410 -24.57 1.97 1.66
CA ARG A 410 -23.71 2.54 0.63
C ARG A 410 -23.14 3.87 1.07
N ASP A 411 -21.85 4.05 0.91
CA ASP A 411 -21.22 5.37 0.92
C ASP A 411 -21.59 6.12 -0.38
N ARG A 412 -22.15 7.32 -0.26
CA ARG A 412 -22.55 8.11 -1.45
C ARG A 412 -21.37 8.78 -2.13
N THR A 413 -20.28 8.99 -1.41
CA THR A 413 -19.10 9.70 -1.92
C THR A 413 -18.21 8.77 -2.72
N GLU A 414 -17.93 7.58 -2.16
CA GLU A 414 -17.03 6.60 -2.78
C GLU A 414 -17.77 5.45 -3.46
N GLY A 415 -19.08 5.35 -3.19
CA GLY A 415 -19.95 4.33 -3.80
C GLY A 415 -19.72 2.92 -3.27
N GLU A 416 -18.96 2.77 -2.18
CA GLU A 416 -18.73 1.48 -1.52
C GLU A 416 -20.00 0.90 -0.94
N VAL A 417 -20.16 -0.42 -1.09
CA VAL A 417 -21.30 -1.16 -0.52
C VAL A 417 -20.82 -1.98 0.67
N TRP A 418 -21.39 -1.68 1.83
CA TRP A 418 -21.16 -2.36 3.09
C TRP A 418 -22.32 -3.28 3.41
N LYS A 419 -22.08 -4.57 3.55
CA LYS A 419 -23.08 -5.55 3.98
C LYS A 419 -22.79 -5.96 5.42
N LEU A 420 -23.76 -5.73 6.30
CA LEU A 420 -23.69 -6.14 7.69
C LEU A 420 -24.61 -7.33 7.91
N SER A 421 -24.11 -8.41 8.51
CA SER A 421 -24.83 -9.64 8.83
C SER A 421 -24.55 -10.10 10.26
N ALA A 422 -25.52 -10.73 10.90
CA ALA A 422 -25.32 -11.43 12.16
C ALA A 422 -25.00 -12.89 11.87
N GLU A 423 -23.80 -13.34 12.22
CA GLU A 423 -23.31 -14.68 11.92
C GLU A 423 -22.62 -15.27 13.16
N ALA A 424 -23.01 -16.47 13.56
CA ALA A 424 -22.41 -17.19 14.69
C ALA A 424 -22.26 -16.35 15.98
N GLY A 425 -23.26 -15.51 16.29
CA GLY A 425 -23.28 -14.68 17.51
C GLY A 425 -22.37 -13.44 17.42
N ARG A 426 -21.96 -13.03 16.22
CA ARG A 426 -21.16 -11.82 15.95
C ARG A 426 -21.78 -10.98 14.84
N LEU A 427 -21.50 -9.70 14.87
CA LEU A 427 -21.80 -8.84 13.72
C LEU A 427 -20.59 -8.90 12.77
N VAL A 428 -20.88 -9.12 11.48
CA VAL A 428 -19.88 -9.26 10.42
C VAL A 428 -20.14 -8.16 9.40
N ALA A 429 -19.10 -7.45 9.02
CA ALA A 429 -19.13 -6.48 7.91
C ALA A 429 -18.37 -7.05 6.72
N SER A 430 -18.94 -6.93 5.53
CA SER A 430 -18.29 -7.25 4.26
C SER A 430 -18.32 -6.04 3.34
N VAL A 431 -17.18 -5.68 2.78
CA VAL A 431 -16.99 -4.61 1.79
C VAL A 431 -15.96 -5.05 0.76
N GLU A 432 -16.27 -4.95 -0.52
CA GLU A 432 -15.36 -5.29 -1.63
C GLU A 432 -14.70 -6.69 -1.52
N GLY A 433 -15.45 -7.66 -0.99
CA GLY A 433 -14.96 -9.04 -0.78
C GLY A 433 -14.12 -9.25 0.49
N ILE A 434 -13.81 -8.18 1.23
CA ILE A 434 -13.11 -8.25 2.51
C ILE A 434 -14.16 -8.38 3.63
N THR A 435 -13.91 -9.27 4.58
CA THR A 435 -14.82 -9.53 5.70
C THR A 435 -14.14 -9.22 7.02
N PHE A 436 -14.83 -8.47 7.89
CA PHE A 436 -14.38 -8.11 9.23
C PHE A 436 -15.37 -8.59 10.29
N HIS A 437 -14.85 -9.07 11.42
CA HIS A 437 -15.67 -9.24 12.61
C HIS A 437 -15.75 -7.94 13.38
N LEU A 438 -16.96 -7.56 13.81
CA LEU A 438 -17.23 -6.33 14.55
C LEU A 438 -17.46 -6.63 16.03
N GLU A 439 -16.60 -6.09 16.88
CA GLU A 439 -16.73 -6.18 18.33
C GLU A 439 -17.52 -4.98 18.87
N PRO A 440 -18.58 -5.19 19.68
CA PRO A 440 -19.33 -4.09 20.28
C PRO A 440 -18.52 -3.42 21.40
N LEU A 441 -18.24 -2.14 21.26
CA LEU A 441 -17.71 -1.26 22.31
C LEU A 441 -18.85 -0.63 23.12
N SER A 442 -19.99 -0.40 22.47
CA SER A 442 -21.26 -0.02 23.07
C SER A 442 -22.41 -0.50 22.18
N ARG A 443 -23.67 -0.26 22.58
CA ARG A 443 -24.84 -0.56 21.72
C ARG A 443 -24.91 0.29 20.45
N THR A 444 -24.14 1.36 20.37
CA THR A 444 -24.10 2.26 19.21
C THR A 444 -22.73 2.32 18.54
N HIS A 445 -21.73 1.60 19.04
CA HIS A 445 -20.35 1.70 18.57
C HIS A 445 -19.70 0.32 18.47
N PHE A 446 -19.20 -0.02 17.27
CA PHE A 446 -18.53 -1.29 16.97
C PHE A 446 -17.18 -1.02 16.34
N ARG A 447 -16.22 -1.91 16.59
CA ARG A 447 -14.87 -1.86 16.01
C ARG A 447 -14.57 -3.15 15.27
N ALA A 448 -14.01 -3.03 14.07
CA ALA A 448 -13.54 -4.17 13.30
C ALA A 448 -12.26 -4.76 13.90
N THR A 449 -12.20 -6.10 13.95
CA THR A 449 -11.01 -6.87 14.32
C THR A 449 -10.34 -7.41 13.07
N GLY A 450 -9.00 -7.36 13.05
CA GLY A 450 -8.20 -7.87 11.91
C GLY A 450 -8.09 -6.92 10.72
N ALA A 451 -8.68 -5.73 10.78
CA ALA A 451 -8.51 -4.72 9.75
C ALA A 451 -7.09 -4.10 9.82
N PRO A 452 -6.46 -3.77 8.67
CA PRO A 452 -5.13 -3.16 8.63
C PRO A 452 -5.08 -1.74 9.22
N GLN A 453 -6.21 -1.07 9.28
CA GLN A 453 -6.44 0.21 9.96
C GLN A 453 -7.64 0.09 10.90
N PRO A 454 -7.74 0.92 11.95
CA PRO A 454 -8.95 0.96 12.77
C PRO A 454 -10.18 1.27 11.91
N VAL A 455 -11.16 0.39 11.90
CA VAL A 455 -12.47 0.58 11.25
C VAL A 455 -13.52 0.56 12.33
N GLU A 456 -14.30 1.62 12.43
CA GLU A 456 -15.31 1.79 13.46
C GLU A 456 -16.65 2.18 12.82
N LEU A 457 -17.73 1.56 13.32
CA LEU A 457 -19.09 1.78 12.87
C LEU A 457 -19.91 2.35 14.01
N TYR A 458 -20.63 3.44 13.73
CA TYR A 458 -21.47 4.13 14.70
C TYR A 458 -22.93 4.08 14.25
N PHE A 459 -23.76 3.53 15.09
CA PHE A 459 -25.18 3.36 14.85
C PHE A 459 -25.99 4.42 15.61
N PRO A 460 -27.18 4.81 15.12
CA PRO A 460 -28.06 5.71 15.87
C PRO A 460 -28.54 5.06 17.18
N ALA A 461 -28.77 5.88 18.20
CA ALA A 461 -29.26 5.40 19.50
C ALA A 461 -30.67 4.79 19.40
N ASP A 462 -31.49 5.31 18.49
CA ASP A 462 -32.79 4.73 18.15
C ASP A 462 -32.63 3.83 16.91
N LEU A 463 -32.41 2.56 17.17
CA LEU A 463 -32.26 1.53 16.15
C LEU A 463 -33.64 1.14 15.58
N SER A 464 -34.03 1.80 14.50
CA SER A 464 -34.98 1.18 13.58
C SER A 464 -34.29 -0.03 12.94
N SER A 465 -34.99 -1.13 12.75
CA SER A 465 -34.39 -2.34 12.14
C SER A 465 -34.86 -2.45 10.67
N PRO A 466 -33.97 -2.42 9.66
CA PRO A 466 -32.53 -2.07 9.71
C PRO A 466 -32.30 -0.56 9.92
N PRO A 467 -31.14 -0.13 10.44
CA PRO A 467 -30.83 1.29 10.57
C PRO A 467 -30.77 1.97 9.21
N LYS A 468 -31.33 3.19 9.10
CA LYS A 468 -31.34 3.94 7.83
C LYS A 468 -29.98 4.51 7.47
N VAL A 469 -29.16 4.78 8.49
CA VAL A 469 -27.84 5.42 8.36
C VAL A 469 -26.90 4.83 9.40
N VAL A 470 -25.66 4.58 8.99
CA VAL A 470 -24.55 4.18 9.84
C VAL A 470 -23.39 5.13 9.52
N GLU A 471 -22.66 5.60 10.53
CA GLU A 471 -21.44 6.36 10.32
C GLU A 471 -20.24 5.41 10.35
N LEU A 472 -19.33 5.58 9.39
CA LEU A 472 -18.09 4.81 9.24
C LEU A 472 -16.90 5.72 9.53
N GLN A 473 -15.95 5.24 10.32
CA GLN A 473 -14.66 5.88 10.51
C GLN A 473 -13.53 4.89 10.18
N VAL A 474 -12.63 5.29 9.28
CA VAL A 474 -11.45 4.51 8.91
C VAL A 474 -10.20 5.28 9.31
N GLY A 475 -9.42 4.73 10.24
CA GLY A 475 -8.24 5.38 10.80
C GLY A 475 -8.55 6.75 11.42
N SER A 476 -7.79 7.76 11.00
CA SER A 476 -7.98 9.16 11.42
C SER A 476 -8.83 9.99 10.45
N GLN A 477 -9.46 9.38 9.45
CA GLN A 477 -10.30 10.07 8.49
C GLN A 477 -11.58 10.62 9.18
N PRO A 478 -12.17 11.72 8.68
CA PRO A 478 -13.48 12.14 9.10
C PRO A 478 -14.50 11.02 8.88
N ARG A 479 -15.52 10.96 9.73
CA ARG A 479 -16.60 10.00 9.58
C ARG A 479 -17.32 10.21 8.26
N SER A 480 -17.47 9.14 7.48
CA SER A 480 -18.34 9.08 6.32
C SER A 480 -19.71 8.51 6.70
N ARG A 481 -20.67 8.70 5.82
CA ARG A 481 -22.07 8.34 6.06
C ARG A 481 -22.49 7.24 5.11
N LEU A 482 -22.84 6.09 5.67
CA LEU A 482 -23.40 4.95 4.94
C LEU A 482 -24.93 5.01 5.02
N GLU A 483 -25.61 4.98 3.87
CA GLU A 483 -27.07 4.99 3.81
C GLU A 483 -27.60 3.61 3.42
N ALA A 484 -28.63 3.15 4.15
CA ALA A 484 -29.28 1.88 3.82
C ALA A 484 -29.93 1.94 2.43
N PHE A 485 -29.77 0.89 1.66
CA PHE A 485 -30.46 0.73 0.39
C PHE A 485 -30.91 -0.73 0.18
N VAL A 486 -31.92 -0.88 -0.67
CA VAL A 486 -32.41 -2.21 -1.05
C VAL A 486 -31.69 -2.63 -2.31
N VAL A 487 -31.04 -3.78 -2.26
CA VAL A 487 -30.42 -4.40 -3.44
C VAL A 487 -31.55 -4.76 -4.43
N TRP A 488 -31.41 -4.31 -5.68
CA TRP A 488 -32.33 -4.64 -6.73
C TRP A 488 -32.28 -6.14 -7.06
N THR A 489 -33.45 -6.77 -7.07
CA THR A 489 -33.58 -8.20 -7.41
C THR A 489 -34.20 -8.31 -8.81
N PRO A 490 -33.40 -8.45 -9.88
CA PRO A 490 -33.87 -8.49 -11.23
C PRO A 490 -34.62 -9.81 -11.54
N THR A 491 -35.63 -9.72 -12.39
CA THR A 491 -36.26 -10.89 -12.99
C THR A 491 -35.40 -11.45 -14.13
N ALA A 492 -35.62 -12.70 -14.52
CA ALA A 492 -34.89 -13.32 -15.63
C ALA A 492 -35.08 -12.52 -16.96
N ALA A 493 -36.25 -11.96 -17.18
CA ALA A 493 -36.54 -11.10 -18.34
C ALA A 493 -35.75 -9.78 -18.32
N GLU A 494 -35.59 -9.18 -17.14
CA GLU A 494 -34.77 -7.98 -16.98
C GLU A 494 -33.28 -8.30 -17.20
N LEU A 495 -32.78 -9.43 -16.65
CA LEU A 495 -31.40 -9.87 -16.86
C LEU A 495 -31.09 -10.12 -18.34
N ALA A 496 -32.02 -10.71 -19.11
CA ALA A 496 -31.84 -10.93 -20.52
C ALA A 496 -31.57 -9.62 -21.31
N GLY A 497 -32.05 -8.48 -20.82
CA GLY A 497 -31.81 -7.18 -21.43
C GLY A 497 -30.35 -6.73 -21.42
N TYR A 498 -29.54 -7.27 -20.50
CA TYR A 498 -28.09 -6.95 -20.34
C TYR A 498 -27.19 -7.91 -21.10
N THR A 499 -27.68 -9.03 -21.63
CA THR A 499 -26.85 -10.00 -22.35
C THR A 499 -26.38 -9.44 -23.71
N GLY A 500 -25.22 -9.92 -24.18
CA GLY A 500 -24.62 -9.57 -25.45
C GLY A 500 -23.13 -9.28 -25.35
N ASP A 501 -22.57 -8.86 -26.48
CA ASP A 501 -21.18 -8.49 -26.60
C ASP A 501 -21.00 -7.00 -26.41
N TYR A 502 -20.03 -6.62 -25.59
CA TYR A 502 -19.68 -5.24 -25.27
C TYR A 502 -18.19 -5.02 -25.51
N TYR A 503 -17.85 -4.06 -26.34
CA TYR A 503 -16.49 -3.75 -26.73
C TYR A 503 -16.01 -2.44 -26.12
N SER A 504 -14.79 -2.44 -25.59
CA SER A 504 -14.06 -1.25 -25.18
C SER A 504 -12.89 -0.98 -26.13
N GLU A 505 -12.91 0.19 -26.78
CA GLU A 505 -11.78 0.66 -27.57
C GLU A 505 -10.57 0.98 -26.67
N GLU A 506 -10.82 1.44 -25.45
CA GLU A 506 -9.77 1.80 -24.48
C GLU A 506 -8.95 0.59 -24.04
N LEU A 507 -9.58 -0.58 -23.89
CA LEU A 507 -8.94 -1.83 -23.50
C LEU A 507 -8.60 -2.74 -24.70
N ASP A 508 -9.19 -2.45 -25.87
CA ASP A 508 -9.21 -3.36 -27.03
C ASP A 508 -9.71 -4.76 -26.64
N ALA A 509 -10.81 -4.79 -25.90
CA ALA A 509 -11.35 -6.01 -25.32
C ALA A 509 -12.87 -6.10 -25.46
N THR A 510 -13.38 -7.33 -25.63
CA THR A 510 -14.80 -7.63 -25.67
C THR A 510 -15.21 -8.43 -24.44
N PHE A 511 -16.26 -7.96 -23.74
CA PHE A 511 -16.92 -8.68 -22.67
C PHE A 511 -18.16 -9.39 -23.26
N HIS A 512 -18.23 -10.69 -23.10
CA HIS A 512 -19.42 -11.46 -23.43
C HIS A 512 -20.25 -11.66 -22.18
N ILE A 513 -21.40 -10.96 -22.08
CA ILE A 513 -22.31 -11.04 -20.93
C ILE A 513 -23.46 -11.99 -21.28
N TYR A 514 -23.70 -12.97 -20.43
CA TYR A 514 -24.71 -14.00 -20.61
C TYR A 514 -25.38 -14.38 -19.28
N THR A 515 -26.48 -15.11 -19.32
CA THR A 515 -27.16 -15.64 -18.14
C THR A 515 -26.76 -17.09 -17.91
N ASP A 516 -26.45 -17.43 -16.67
CA ASP A 516 -26.18 -18.78 -16.21
C ASP A 516 -26.73 -18.96 -14.78
N GLY A 517 -27.54 -20.00 -14.56
CA GLY A 517 -28.15 -20.28 -13.25
C GLY A 517 -28.99 -19.12 -12.68
N GLY A 518 -29.61 -18.29 -13.54
CA GLY A 518 -30.41 -17.14 -13.10
C GLY A 518 -29.61 -15.90 -12.72
N GLN A 519 -28.30 -15.90 -12.98
CA GLN A 519 -27.38 -14.76 -12.75
C GLN A 519 -26.74 -14.29 -14.06
N LEU A 520 -26.33 -13.02 -14.12
CA LEU A 520 -25.46 -12.54 -15.18
C LEU A 520 -24.02 -12.98 -14.89
N ARG A 521 -23.37 -13.44 -15.95
CA ARG A 521 -21.94 -13.72 -15.97
C ARG A 521 -21.27 -13.00 -17.12
N VAL A 522 -19.98 -12.72 -16.95
CA VAL A 522 -19.14 -12.14 -17.99
C VAL A 522 -17.98 -13.05 -18.28
N ARG A 523 -17.71 -13.28 -19.56
CA ARG A 523 -16.51 -13.97 -20.05
C ARG A 523 -15.61 -12.95 -20.75
N ARG A 524 -14.33 -12.96 -20.43
CA ARG A 524 -13.25 -12.17 -21.03
C ARG A 524 -12.26 -13.11 -21.71
N LYS A 525 -11.31 -12.55 -22.47
CA LYS A 525 -10.40 -13.28 -23.36
C LYS A 525 -9.68 -14.48 -22.71
N HIS A 526 -9.04 -14.30 -21.57
CA HIS A 526 -8.21 -15.31 -20.90
C HIS A 526 -8.61 -15.55 -19.44
N SER A 527 -9.71 -14.97 -18.98
CA SER A 527 -10.14 -15.08 -17.60
C SER A 527 -11.38 -15.95 -17.43
N ASP A 528 -11.47 -16.60 -16.27
CA ASP A 528 -12.65 -17.34 -15.86
C ASP A 528 -13.90 -16.45 -15.86
N CYS A 529 -15.05 -17.11 -16.01
CA CYS A 529 -16.35 -16.45 -16.01
C CYS A 529 -16.62 -15.83 -14.65
N ALA A 530 -16.66 -14.49 -14.58
CA ALA A 530 -17.00 -13.78 -13.36
C ALA A 530 -18.52 -13.57 -13.25
N ALA A 531 -19.06 -13.64 -12.04
CA ALA A 531 -20.44 -13.29 -11.75
C ALA A 531 -20.60 -11.77 -11.71
N LEU A 532 -21.72 -11.27 -12.25
CA LEU A 532 -22.16 -9.88 -12.09
C LEU A 532 -23.25 -9.84 -11.02
N LEU A 533 -22.90 -9.31 -9.87
CA LEU A 533 -23.81 -9.20 -8.73
C LEU A 533 -24.62 -7.91 -8.84
N PRO A 534 -25.97 -7.96 -8.78
CA PRO A 534 -26.79 -6.76 -8.86
C PRO A 534 -26.66 -5.91 -7.60
N GLY A 535 -26.54 -4.60 -7.80
CA GLY A 535 -26.61 -3.57 -6.75
C GLY A 535 -27.90 -2.75 -6.88
N LEU A 536 -27.78 -1.50 -7.33
CA LEU A 536 -28.92 -0.71 -7.79
C LEU A 536 -29.29 -1.11 -9.22
N LYS A 537 -30.52 -0.76 -9.66
CA LYS A 537 -30.94 -1.00 -11.05
C LYS A 537 -29.93 -0.41 -12.02
N ASP A 538 -29.57 -1.18 -13.04
CA ASP A 538 -28.54 -0.88 -14.04
C ASP A 538 -27.09 -0.85 -13.49
N ASN A 539 -26.85 -1.21 -12.21
CA ASN A 539 -25.53 -1.28 -11.62
C ASN A 539 -25.22 -2.70 -11.14
N PHE A 540 -24.04 -3.19 -11.49
CA PHE A 540 -23.56 -4.52 -11.12
C PHE A 540 -22.12 -4.42 -10.59
N GLU A 541 -21.73 -5.41 -9.81
CA GLU A 541 -20.38 -5.59 -9.28
C GLU A 541 -19.75 -6.87 -9.84
N MET A 542 -18.49 -6.80 -10.22
CA MET A 542 -17.64 -7.89 -10.68
C MET A 542 -16.35 -7.90 -9.84
N GLY A 543 -16.35 -8.63 -8.74
CA GLY A 543 -15.29 -8.49 -7.75
C GLY A 543 -15.24 -7.06 -7.21
N ARG A 544 -14.11 -6.38 -7.39
CA ARG A 544 -13.97 -4.94 -7.02
C ARG A 544 -14.52 -3.99 -8.08
N ALA A 545 -14.61 -4.45 -9.33
CA ALA A 545 -15.04 -3.61 -10.45
C ALA A 545 -16.55 -3.33 -10.39
N LYS A 546 -16.93 -2.08 -10.69
CA LYS A 546 -18.31 -1.59 -10.72
C LYS A 546 -18.73 -1.29 -12.16
N LEU A 547 -19.87 -1.84 -12.58
CA LEU A 547 -20.43 -1.65 -13.92
C LEU A 547 -21.74 -0.86 -13.84
N GLY A 548 -21.78 0.31 -14.47
CA GLY A 548 -22.99 1.13 -14.60
C GLY A 548 -23.51 1.09 -16.03
N PHE A 549 -24.62 0.39 -16.29
CA PHE A 549 -25.20 0.26 -17.62
C PHE A 549 -25.98 1.51 -18.02
N GLY A 550 -25.72 1.97 -19.24
CA GLY A 550 -26.44 3.05 -19.90
C GLY A 550 -27.52 2.52 -20.84
N ARG A 551 -28.59 3.31 -21.02
CA ARG A 551 -29.68 2.99 -21.91
C ARG A 551 -29.80 4.04 -23.01
N ALA A 552 -30.09 3.59 -24.22
CA ALA A 552 -30.50 4.47 -25.32
C ALA A 552 -31.90 5.06 -25.06
N ALA A 553 -32.31 6.06 -25.86
CA ALA A 553 -33.66 6.66 -25.81
C ALA A 553 -34.81 5.64 -25.97
N SER A 554 -34.54 4.50 -26.63
CA SER A 554 -35.48 3.36 -26.77
C SER A 554 -35.66 2.55 -25.47
N GLY A 555 -34.92 2.85 -24.39
CA GLY A 555 -34.89 2.08 -23.15
C GLY A 555 -34.00 0.83 -23.18
N ARG A 556 -33.43 0.47 -24.34
CA ARG A 556 -32.54 -0.68 -24.49
C ARG A 556 -31.14 -0.35 -23.92
N VAL A 557 -30.50 -1.34 -23.31
CA VAL A 557 -29.10 -1.23 -22.85
C VAL A 557 -28.21 -0.99 -24.06
N SER A 558 -27.43 0.10 -24.03
CA SER A 558 -26.53 0.53 -25.12
C SER A 558 -25.06 0.31 -24.82
N GLY A 559 -24.71 0.11 -23.57
CA GLY A 559 -23.33 -0.07 -23.10
C GLY A 559 -23.25 0.03 -21.59
N PHE A 560 -22.03 0.08 -21.07
CA PHE A 560 -21.77 0.35 -19.65
C PHE A 560 -20.46 1.11 -19.48
N ARG A 561 -20.30 1.72 -18.31
CA ARG A 561 -19.03 2.22 -17.80
C ARG A 561 -18.56 1.31 -16.70
N LEU A 562 -17.28 0.96 -16.77
CA LEU A 562 -16.62 0.14 -15.77
C LEU A 562 -15.60 0.97 -15.01
N SER A 563 -15.59 0.82 -13.68
CA SER A 563 -14.58 1.42 -12.81
C SER A 563 -14.00 0.34 -11.88
N ASP A 564 -12.68 0.32 -11.75
CA ASP A 564 -11.92 -0.45 -10.78
C ASP A 564 -10.90 0.47 -10.12
N GLU A 565 -10.24 0.02 -9.06
CA GLU A 565 -9.19 0.79 -8.37
C GLU A 565 -8.10 1.21 -9.37
N GLY A 566 -7.86 2.51 -9.49
CA GLY A 566 -6.87 3.06 -10.44
C GLY A 566 -7.31 3.15 -11.91
N ALA A 567 -8.51 2.66 -12.30
CA ALA A 567 -9.01 2.71 -13.68
C ALA A 567 -10.51 3.02 -13.72
N ASN A 568 -10.87 4.28 -13.82
CA ASN A 568 -12.25 4.74 -13.71
C ASN A 568 -12.93 5.03 -15.06
N ASN A 569 -14.25 4.75 -15.13
CA ASN A 569 -15.12 5.13 -16.24
C ASN A 569 -14.69 4.61 -17.61
N ILE A 570 -14.14 3.39 -17.68
CA ILE A 570 -13.82 2.72 -18.94
C ILE A 570 -15.12 2.45 -19.71
N GLN A 571 -15.19 2.87 -20.96
CA GLN A 571 -16.40 2.77 -21.75
C GLN A 571 -16.49 1.45 -22.52
N PHE A 572 -17.63 0.79 -22.42
CA PHE A 572 -18.00 -0.37 -23.22
C PHE A 572 -19.29 -0.07 -24.00
N VAL A 573 -19.29 -0.38 -25.29
CA VAL A 573 -20.42 -0.19 -26.19
C VAL A 573 -20.97 -1.55 -26.58
N LYS A 574 -22.30 -1.72 -26.53
CA LYS A 574 -22.96 -2.96 -26.96
C LYS A 574 -22.83 -3.09 -28.48
N LYS A 575 -22.36 -4.25 -28.95
CA LYS A 575 -22.23 -4.60 -30.37
C LYS A 575 -23.57 -5.06 -30.97
#